data_ae9088edb565dd4caceb8475a413d6e3
#
_entry.id   ae9088edb565dd4caceb8475a413d6e3
#
_cell.length_a   1.000
_cell.length_b   1.000
_cell.length_c   1.000
_cell.angle_alpha   90.00
_cell.angle_beta   90.00
_cell.angle_gamma   90.00
#
_symmetry.space_group_name_H-M   'P 1'
#
loop_
_entity.id
_entity.type
_entity.pdbx_description
1 polymer ?
#
loop_
_entity_poly.entity_id
_entity_poly.type
_entity_poly.pdbx_seq_one_letter_code
_entity_poly.pdbx_strand_id
1 'polypeptide(L)'
;MYSRRYDGQLLTFEASGGLINSSLVMQDRETNSYWAIMKGEAIAGLKKGTELAELPLGKKMKWKRWKRKHPDTLVLSVNGTEDGQDSYRSYFRSSQGFRNTMARDKRLKTKAPIFAFKLGEQTYAVNHKHLAEGQSFSLADTWVFLYRSASAELFHSTAAFQSGGKGIEKKDGQWVDISSGCRFDPDEEVFDGDTESCPKAFKGFDTFWYNW
;
A
#
# COMPACT_ATOMS: atom_id res chain seq x y z
N MET A 1 2.64 -5.95 -3.53
CA MET A 1 2.76 -7.35 -4.05
C MET A 1 4.17 -7.51 -4.60
N TYR A 2 4.83 -8.67 -4.39
CA TYR A 2 6.21 -8.89 -4.81
C TYR A 2 6.30 -9.99 -5.86
N SER A 3 7.28 -9.84 -6.78
CA SER A 3 7.65 -10.90 -7.70
C SER A 3 8.29 -12.06 -6.93
N ARG A 4 7.90 -13.28 -7.28
CA ARG A 4 8.59 -14.48 -6.79
C ARG A 4 9.86 -14.82 -7.58
N ARG A 5 10.12 -14.10 -8.68
CA ARG A 5 11.35 -14.25 -9.46
C ARG A 5 12.44 -13.39 -8.86
N TYR A 6 13.54 -14.03 -8.51
CA TYR A 6 14.74 -13.39 -8.03
C TYR A 6 15.95 -14.04 -8.72
N ASP A 7 16.77 -13.23 -9.40
CA ASP A 7 17.97 -13.68 -10.11
C ASP A 7 17.70 -14.88 -11.04
N GLY A 8 16.66 -14.78 -11.88
CA GLY A 8 16.24 -15.84 -12.79
C GLY A 8 15.55 -17.06 -12.13
N GLN A 9 15.61 -17.22 -10.82
CA GLN A 9 15.02 -18.30 -10.06
C GLN A 9 13.60 -17.96 -9.60
N LEU A 10 12.70 -18.93 -9.61
CA LEU A 10 11.37 -18.81 -9.02
C LEU A 10 11.40 -19.33 -7.58
N LEU A 11 11.12 -18.45 -6.62
CA LEU A 11 11.06 -18.80 -5.20
C LEU A 11 9.66 -19.24 -4.79
N THR A 12 9.57 -20.20 -3.88
CA THR A 12 8.33 -20.70 -3.28
C THR A 12 8.25 -20.26 -1.83
N PHE A 13 7.26 -19.43 -1.51
CA PHE A 13 7.11 -18.86 -0.18
C PHE A 13 6.04 -19.56 0.64
N GLU A 14 6.30 -19.68 1.94
CA GLU A 14 5.34 -20.14 2.94
C GLU A 14 5.39 -19.26 4.20
N ALA A 15 4.36 -19.35 5.04
CA ALA A 15 4.34 -18.63 6.29
C ALA A 15 5.35 -19.28 7.26
N SER A 16 6.31 -18.48 7.77
CA SER A 16 7.32 -18.98 8.71
C SER A 16 6.79 -19.19 10.14
N GLY A 17 5.57 -18.73 10.43
CA GLY A 17 5.03 -18.65 11.79
C GLY A 17 5.56 -17.44 12.59
N GLY A 18 6.59 -16.76 12.11
CA GLY A 18 7.18 -15.59 12.73
C GLY A 18 6.47 -14.27 12.35
N LEU A 19 6.61 -13.28 13.22
CA LEU A 19 6.14 -11.91 12.99
C LEU A 19 7.26 -10.92 13.28
N ILE A 20 7.32 -9.86 12.47
CA ILE A 20 8.12 -8.66 12.74
C ILE A 20 7.21 -7.43 12.71
N ASN A 21 7.23 -6.62 13.77
CA ASN A 21 6.29 -5.49 13.95
C ASN A 21 4.84 -5.89 13.69
N SER A 22 4.43 -7.07 14.19
CA SER A 22 3.11 -7.69 13.97
C SER A 22 2.76 -7.97 12.50
N SER A 23 3.72 -7.93 11.60
CA SER A 23 3.58 -8.31 10.19
C SER A 23 4.21 -9.66 9.92
N LEU A 24 3.62 -10.41 8.99
CA LEU A 24 4.04 -11.75 8.65
C LEU A 24 5.48 -11.78 8.13
N VAL A 25 6.23 -12.76 8.60
CA VAL A 25 7.52 -13.19 8.00
C VAL A 25 7.27 -14.43 7.17
N MET A 26 7.66 -14.38 5.89
CA MET A 26 7.63 -15.50 4.97
C MET A 26 8.97 -16.24 5.01
N GLN A 27 8.98 -17.50 4.59
CA GLN A 27 10.19 -18.29 4.38
C GLN A 27 10.19 -18.82 2.96
N ASP A 28 11.30 -18.73 2.23
CA ASP A 28 11.44 -19.42 0.96
C ASP A 28 11.95 -20.86 1.17
N ARG A 29 11.42 -21.79 0.37
CA ARG A 29 11.76 -23.21 0.46
C ARG A 29 13.11 -23.54 -0.16
N GLU A 30 13.58 -22.73 -1.11
CA GLU A 30 14.79 -22.99 -1.88
C GLU A 30 16.04 -22.70 -1.06
N THR A 31 16.02 -21.69 -0.20
CA THR A 31 17.19 -21.28 0.58
C THR A 31 16.94 -21.20 2.08
N ASN A 32 15.71 -21.46 2.53
CA ASN A 32 15.27 -21.27 3.91
C ASN A 32 15.53 -19.86 4.45
N SER A 33 15.54 -18.85 3.56
CA SER A 33 15.70 -17.46 3.98
C SER A 33 14.37 -16.89 4.43
N TYR A 34 14.41 -15.95 5.39
CA TYR A 34 13.25 -15.31 6.00
C TYR A 34 13.06 -13.92 5.42
N TRP A 35 11.82 -13.57 5.07
CA TRP A 35 11.47 -12.37 4.33
C TRP A 35 10.43 -11.54 5.07
N ALA A 36 10.74 -10.26 5.33
CA ALA A 36 9.79 -9.32 5.91
C ALA A 36 8.82 -8.85 4.83
N ILE A 37 7.54 -9.24 4.92
CA ILE A 37 6.54 -8.95 3.88
C ILE A 37 6.31 -7.44 3.66
N MET A 38 6.46 -6.61 4.70
CA MET A 38 6.28 -5.15 4.57
C MET A 38 7.41 -4.48 3.78
N LYS A 39 8.61 -5.09 3.79
CA LYS A 39 9.76 -4.55 3.06
C LYS A 39 10.02 -5.27 1.73
N GLY A 40 9.57 -6.52 1.59
CA GLY A 40 9.99 -7.39 0.49
C GLY A 40 11.46 -7.80 0.58
N GLU A 41 12.09 -7.64 1.76
CA GLU A 41 13.50 -7.85 2.01
C GLU A 41 13.75 -9.14 2.79
N ALA A 42 14.79 -9.90 2.42
CA ALA A 42 15.28 -11.04 3.19
C ALA A 42 16.02 -10.53 4.45
N ILE A 43 15.47 -10.85 5.62
CA ILE A 43 15.98 -10.40 6.92
C ILE A 43 16.95 -11.41 7.56
N ALA A 44 16.92 -12.66 7.10
CA ALA A 44 17.83 -13.73 7.58
C ALA A 44 17.99 -14.82 6.53
N GLY A 45 19.02 -15.66 6.67
CA GLY A 45 19.35 -16.75 5.76
C GLY A 45 20.31 -16.35 4.66
N LEU A 46 20.47 -17.24 3.66
CA LEU A 46 21.43 -17.05 2.57
C LEU A 46 21.18 -15.80 1.72
N LYS A 47 19.92 -15.38 1.62
CA LYS A 47 19.53 -14.21 0.82
C LYS A 47 19.40 -12.91 1.65
N LYS A 48 19.89 -12.90 2.90
CA LYS A 48 19.79 -11.71 3.76
C LYS A 48 20.29 -10.44 3.06
N GLY A 49 19.49 -9.36 3.14
CA GLY A 49 19.78 -8.05 2.54
C GLY A 49 19.38 -7.93 1.07
N THR A 50 18.79 -8.97 0.47
CA THR A 50 18.26 -8.90 -0.89
C THR A 50 16.78 -8.49 -0.87
N GLU A 51 16.33 -7.80 -1.93
CA GLU A 51 14.96 -7.32 -2.06
C GLU A 51 14.27 -7.98 -3.26
N LEU A 52 13.00 -8.31 -3.10
CA LEU A 52 12.14 -8.76 -4.20
C LEU A 52 11.62 -7.56 -4.99
N ALA A 53 11.61 -7.67 -6.31
CA ALA A 53 10.95 -6.67 -7.15
C ALA A 53 9.47 -6.56 -6.78
N GLU A 54 9.02 -5.35 -6.48
CA GLU A 54 7.62 -5.11 -6.19
C GLU A 54 6.82 -4.94 -7.48
N LEU A 55 5.65 -5.57 -7.55
CA LEU A 55 4.75 -5.50 -8.69
C LEU A 55 3.73 -4.36 -8.50
N PRO A 56 3.44 -3.55 -9.54
CA PRO A 56 2.56 -2.39 -9.42
C PRO A 56 1.07 -2.72 -9.30
N LEU A 57 0.68 -3.99 -9.27
CA LEU A 57 -0.66 -4.47 -9.59
C LEU A 57 -1.60 -4.71 -8.39
N GLY A 58 -1.33 -4.16 -7.21
CA GLY A 58 -2.18 -4.44 -6.05
C GLY A 58 -3.06 -3.28 -5.62
N LYS A 59 -4.33 -3.26 -6.02
CA LYS A 59 -5.34 -2.36 -5.41
C LYS A 59 -6.24 -3.13 -4.45
N LYS A 60 -6.44 -2.60 -3.25
CA LYS A 60 -7.46 -3.08 -2.29
C LYS A 60 -8.69 -2.17 -2.37
N MET A 61 -9.85 -2.76 -2.55
CA MET A 61 -11.13 -2.02 -2.54
C MET A 61 -12.27 -2.96 -2.17
N LYS A 62 -13.45 -2.43 -1.86
CA LYS A 62 -14.65 -3.26 -1.66
C LYS A 62 -15.03 -4.00 -2.93
N TRP A 63 -15.47 -5.24 -2.78
CA TRP A 63 -16.00 -6.05 -3.86
C TRP A 63 -17.09 -5.33 -4.68
N LYS A 64 -18.03 -4.64 -4.03
CA LYS A 64 -19.09 -3.87 -4.70
C LYS A 64 -18.52 -2.82 -5.67
N ARG A 65 -17.41 -2.11 -5.29
CA ARG A 65 -16.74 -1.13 -6.15
C ARG A 65 -15.99 -1.82 -7.29
N TRP A 66 -15.27 -2.90 -6.97
CA TRP A 66 -14.56 -3.71 -7.96
C TRP A 66 -15.52 -4.23 -9.04
N LYS A 67 -16.62 -4.92 -8.62
CA LYS A 67 -17.60 -5.47 -9.54
C LYS A 67 -18.27 -4.43 -10.44
N ARG A 68 -18.46 -3.20 -9.94
CA ARG A 68 -19.00 -2.10 -10.76
C ARG A 68 -18.03 -1.68 -11.87
N LYS A 69 -16.71 -1.65 -11.59
CA LYS A 69 -15.66 -1.34 -12.59
C LYS A 69 -15.35 -2.51 -13.51
N HIS A 70 -15.46 -3.73 -13.00
CA HIS A 70 -15.08 -4.96 -13.69
C HIS A 70 -16.23 -5.99 -13.58
N PRO A 71 -17.35 -5.78 -14.32
CA PRO A 71 -18.56 -6.59 -14.17
C PRO A 71 -18.35 -8.07 -14.53
N ASP A 72 -17.40 -8.36 -15.41
CA ASP A 72 -17.10 -9.71 -15.88
C ASP A 72 -16.10 -10.47 -14.99
N THR A 73 -15.74 -9.91 -13.83
CA THR A 73 -14.83 -10.57 -12.88
C THR A 73 -15.45 -11.87 -12.36
N LEU A 74 -14.70 -12.95 -12.49
CA LEU A 74 -15.04 -14.24 -11.92
C LEU A 74 -14.55 -14.33 -10.48
N VAL A 75 -15.37 -14.93 -9.61
CA VAL A 75 -15.02 -15.23 -8.21
C VAL A 75 -14.82 -16.73 -8.08
N LEU A 76 -13.66 -17.13 -7.58
CA LEU A 76 -13.44 -18.53 -7.24
C LEU A 76 -14.26 -18.86 -5.99
N SER A 77 -15.23 -19.76 -6.15
CA SER A 77 -16.05 -20.27 -5.05
C SER A 77 -15.66 -21.71 -4.71
N VAL A 78 -15.69 -22.04 -3.45
CA VAL A 78 -15.51 -23.43 -2.98
C VAL A 78 -16.89 -24.00 -2.65
N ASN A 79 -17.40 -24.87 -3.53
CA ASN A 79 -18.71 -25.52 -3.40
C ASN A 79 -19.93 -24.58 -3.35
N GLY A 80 -19.81 -23.36 -3.88
CA GLY A 80 -20.91 -22.39 -3.91
C GLY A 80 -21.33 -21.83 -2.54
N THR A 81 -20.56 -22.14 -1.50
CA THR A 81 -20.77 -21.61 -0.15
C THR A 81 -19.67 -20.60 0.19
N GLU A 82 -20.08 -19.35 0.30
CA GLU A 82 -19.21 -18.30 0.85
C GLU A 82 -19.42 -18.27 2.36
N ASP A 83 -18.32 -18.41 3.13
CA ASP A 83 -18.37 -18.21 4.58
C ASP A 83 -18.60 -16.72 4.87
N GLY A 84 -19.79 -16.36 5.26
CA GLY A 84 -20.18 -15.00 5.62
C GLY A 84 -19.70 -14.55 7.01
N GLN A 85 -18.91 -15.36 7.71
CA GLN A 85 -18.42 -15.00 9.03
C GLN A 85 -17.25 -14.00 8.96
N ASP A 86 -17.46 -12.83 9.53
CA ASP A 86 -16.39 -11.83 9.74
C ASP A 86 -15.57 -12.18 10.98
N SER A 87 -14.61 -13.08 10.83
CA SER A 87 -13.69 -13.50 11.88
C SER A 87 -12.81 -12.37 12.43
N TYR A 88 -12.70 -11.26 11.72
CA TYR A 88 -11.90 -10.09 12.11
C TYR A 88 -12.69 -8.98 12.79
N ARG A 89 -14.00 -9.11 12.96
CA ARG A 89 -14.87 -8.06 13.54
C ARG A 89 -14.43 -7.60 14.92
N SER A 90 -14.05 -8.53 15.79
CA SER A 90 -13.53 -8.22 17.12
C SER A 90 -12.22 -7.45 17.07
N TYR A 91 -11.31 -7.88 16.20
CA TYR A 91 -10.05 -7.17 15.96
C TYR A 91 -10.29 -5.73 15.50
N PHE A 92 -11.19 -5.48 14.53
CA PHE A 92 -11.44 -4.12 14.05
C PHE A 92 -12.14 -3.22 15.05
N ARG A 93 -12.88 -3.78 16.01
CA ARG A 93 -13.51 -3.03 17.10
C ARG A 93 -12.55 -2.72 18.26
N SER A 94 -11.49 -3.51 18.42
CA SER A 94 -10.48 -3.30 19.47
C SER A 94 -9.63 -2.08 19.17
N SER A 95 -9.23 -1.35 20.20
CA SER A 95 -8.23 -0.28 20.14
C SER A 95 -6.79 -0.81 20.07
N GLN A 96 -6.58 -2.09 20.34
CA GLN A 96 -5.30 -2.77 20.34
C GLN A 96 -5.03 -3.40 18.96
N GLY A 97 -3.76 -3.51 18.61
CA GLY A 97 -3.31 -4.22 17.43
C GLY A 97 -3.38 -5.74 17.59
N PHE A 98 -2.82 -6.46 16.63
CA PHE A 98 -2.77 -7.92 16.65
C PHE A 98 -2.06 -8.44 17.90
N ARG A 99 -2.63 -9.45 18.57
CA ARG A 99 -2.13 -10.01 19.85
C ARG A 99 -1.94 -8.94 20.93
N ASN A 100 -2.87 -7.99 21.03
CA ASN A 100 -2.86 -6.89 21.97
C ASN A 100 -1.64 -5.94 21.85
N THR A 101 -0.99 -5.92 20.70
CA THR A 101 0.14 -5.03 20.43
C THR A 101 -0.31 -3.57 20.54
N MET A 102 0.53 -2.74 21.16
CA MET A 102 0.33 -1.29 21.23
C MET A 102 1.42 -0.58 20.43
N ALA A 103 1.07 0.55 19.80
CA ALA A 103 2.07 1.37 19.15
C ALA A 103 3.11 1.86 20.16
N ARG A 104 4.39 1.76 19.79
CA ARG A 104 5.51 2.26 20.59
C ARG A 104 5.54 3.79 20.57
N ASP A 105 5.39 4.35 19.38
CA ASP A 105 5.29 5.79 19.18
C ASP A 105 3.86 6.26 19.46
N LYS A 106 3.70 7.26 20.33
CA LYS A 106 2.41 7.77 20.81
C LYS A 106 1.88 8.99 20.07
N ARG A 107 2.55 9.42 18.99
CA ARG A 107 2.06 10.54 18.14
C ARG A 107 0.68 10.25 17.55
N LEU A 108 0.38 8.97 17.27
CA LEU A 108 -0.95 8.53 16.82
C LEU A 108 -1.49 7.41 17.71
N LYS A 109 -2.81 7.21 17.65
CA LYS A 109 -3.44 6.04 18.30
C LYS A 109 -2.95 4.75 17.65
N THR A 110 -2.84 3.67 18.42
CA THR A 110 -2.33 2.36 17.98
C THR A 110 -2.87 1.92 16.63
N LYS A 111 -4.17 1.99 16.44
CA LYS A 111 -4.83 1.61 15.18
C LYS A 111 -5.25 2.81 14.33
N ALA A 112 -4.53 3.93 14.43
CA ALA A 112 -4.70 5.00 13.47
C ALA A 112 -4.33 4.47 12.06
N PRO A 113 -5.24 4.56 11.08
CA PRO A 113 -4.93 4.14 9.72
C PRO A 113 -3.99 5.16 9.07
N ILE A 114 -2.93 4.65 8.48
CA ILE A 114 -1.90 5.45 7.82
C ILE A 114 -1.58 4.90 6.43
N PHE A 115 -1.13 5.76 5.55
CA PHE A 115 -0.32 5.39 4.41
C PHE A 115 1.14 5.66 4.75
N ALA A 116 1.96 4.62 4.69
CA ALA A 116 3.37 4.64 5.04
C ALA A 116 4.21 4.32 3.81
N PHE A 117 5.30 5.06 3.61
CA PHE A 117 6.18 4.89 2.45
C PHE A 117 7.61 5.30 2.76
N LYS A 118 8.52 4.87 1.88
CA LYS A 118 9.93 5.24 1.89
C LYS A 118 10.22 6.12 0.67
N LEU A 119 11.00 7.17 0.86
CA LEU A 119 11.49 8.04 -0.20
C LEU A 119 12.98 8.27 0.04
N GLY A 120 13.83 7.71 -0.83
CA GLY A 120 15.24 7.58 -0.54
C GLY A 120 15.47 6.80 0.75
N GLU A 121 16.27 7.34 1.66
CA GLU A 121 16.53 6.74 2.99
C GLU A 121 15.50 7.16 4.06
N GLN A 122 14.60 8.09 3.74
CA GLN A 122 13.63 8.62 4.69
C GLN A 122 12.33 7.82 4.65
N THR A 123 11.73 7.64 5.82
CA THR A 123 10.42 6.98 5.98
C THR A 123 9.36 7.99 6.41
N TYR A 124 8.20 7.89 5.80
CA TYR A 124 7.09 8.80 6.03
C TYR A 124 5.81 8.03 6.33
N ALA A 125 4.95 8.64 7.14
CA ALA A 125 3.62 8.11 7.40
C ALA A 125 2.60 9.25 7.46
N VAL A 126 1.51 9.11 6.72
CA VAL A 126 0.43 10.10 6.67
C VAL A 126 -0.87 9.44 7.12
N ASN A 127 -1.54 10.04 8.10
CA ASN A 127 -2.83 9.52 8.56
C ASN A 127 -3.89 9.69 7.46
N HIS A 128 -4.69 8.65 7.21
CA HIS A 128 -5.73 8.65 6.18
C HIS A 128 -6.69 9.83 6.26
N LYS A 129 -6.96 10.35 7.47
CA LYS A 129 -7.85 11.51 7.66
C LYS A 129 -7.38 12.78 6.94
N HIS A 130 -6.08 12.86 6.60
CA HIS A 130 -5.50 13.99 5.89
C HIS A 130 -5.40 13.76 4.37
N LEU A 131 -5.87 12.62 3.86
CA LEU A 131 -5.74 12.24 2.46
C LEU A 131 -7.05 12.28 1.67
N ALA A 132 -8.16 12.66 2.31
CA ALA A 132 -9.45 12.74 1.63
C ALA A 132 -9.38 13.78 0.49
N GLU A 133 -9.84 13.38 -0.71
CA GLU A 133 -9.85 14.21 -1.93
C GLU A 133 -8.46 14.66 -2.42
N GLY A 134 -7.39 14.08 -1.87
CA GLY A 134 -6.02 14.33 -2.29
C GLY A 134 -5.26 15.34 -1.43
N GLN A 135 -3.97 15.13 -1.32
CA GLN A 135 -3.03 16.02 -0.65
C GLN A 135 -1.68 15.97 -1.33
N SER A 136 -1.09 17.13 -1.58
CA SER A 136 0.26 17.28 -2.12
C SER A 136 1.23 17.71 -1.03
N PHE A 137 2.43 17.15 -1.05
CA PHE A 137 3.51 17.42 -0.09
C PHE A 137 4.80 17.70 -0.83
N SER A 138 5.54 18.72 -0.42
CA SER A 138 6.94 18.92 -0.82
C SER A 138 7.84 18.19 0.18
N LEU A 139 8.55 17.18 -0.27
CA LEU A 139 9.43 16.36 0.56
C LEU A 139 10.83 16.31 -0.07
N ALA A 140 11.82 16.88 0.60
CA ALA A 140 13.16 17.09 0.03
C ALA A 140 13.07 17.77 -1.35
N ASP A 141 13.57 17.13 -2.40
CA ASP A 141 13.63 17.68 -3.77
C ASP A 141 12.51 17.14 -4.67
N THR A 142 11.46 16.59 -4.09
CA THR A 142 10.37 15.99 -4.84
C THR A 142 8.99 16.35 -4.29
N TRP A 143 7.99 16.26 -5.14
CA TRP A 143 6.60 16.39 -4.74
C TRP A 143 5.93 15.02 -4.67
N VAL A 144 5.17 14.80 -3.61
CA VAL A 144 4.41 13.58 -3.39
C VAL A 144 2.93 13.95 -3.36
N PHE A 145 2.14 13.29 -4.18
CA PHE A 145 0.69 13.40 -4.18
C PHE A 145 0.06 12.10 -3.70
N LEU A 146 -0.75 12.19 -2.66
CA LEU A 146 -1.47 11.06 -2.08
C LEU A 146 -2.97 11.33 -2.19
N TYR A 147 -3.70 10.35 -2.71
CA TYR A 147 -5.13 10.49 -2.92
C TYR A 147 -5.91 9.33 -2.29
N ARG A 148 -6.99 9.68 -1.64
CA ARG A 148 -8.06 8.77 -1.22
C ARG A 148 -9.39 9.43 -1.52
N SER A 149 -10.30 8.75 -2.19
CA SER A 149 -11.68 9.23 -2.34
C SER A 149 -12.31 9.52 -0.98
N ALA A 150 -13.17 10.53 -0.85
CA ALA A 150 -13.91 10.82 0.38
C ALA A 150 -14.74 9.61 0.86
N SER A 151 -15.17 8.76 -0.07
CA SER A 151 -15.88 7.51 0.21
C SER A 151 -14.95 6.30 0.44
N ALA A 152 -13.62 6.51 0.43
CA ALA A 152 -12.67 5.44 0.62
C ALA A 152 -12.76 4.86 2.04
N GLU A 153 -12.96 3.56 2.12
CA GLU A 153 -13.00 2.86 3.39
C GLU A 153 -11.60 2.48 3.86
N LEU A 154 -11.51 2.02 5.11
CA LEU A 154 -10.26 1.66 5.76
C LEU A 154 -9.31 0.83 4.88
N PHE A 155 -9.86 -0.12 4.11
CA PHE A 155 -9.08 -1.05 3.29
C PHE A 155 -8.85 -0.61 1.85
N HIS A 156 -9.37 0.55 1.44
CA HIS A 156 -9.11 1.07 0.12
C HIS A 156 -7.65 1.51 0.02
N SER A 157 -6.97 1.11 -1.06
CA SER A 157 -5.58 1.52 -1.30
C SER A 157 -5.49 3.02 -1.53
N THR A 158 -4.46 3.65 -0.96
CA THR A 158 -4.08 5.03 -1.27
C THR A 158 -3.39 5.07 -2.64
N ALA A 159 -3.84 5.94 -3.52
CA ALA A 159 -3.10 6.24 -4.74
C ALA A 159 -1.97 7.22 -4.40
N ALA A 160 -0.76 6.92 -4.87
CA ALA A 160 0.45 7.67 -4.52
C ALA A 160 1.31 7.93 -5.74
N PHE A 161 1.68 9.19 -5.94
CA PHE A 161 2.44 9.66 -7.10
C PHE A 161 3.56 10.59 -6.68
N GLN A 162 4.65 10.54 -7.43
CA GLN A 162 5.83 11.38 -7.26
C GLN A 162 6.05 12.23 -8.50
N SER A 163 6.29 13.51 -8.32
CA SER A 163 6.65 14.46 -9.36
C SER A 163 7.96 15.18 -8.99
N GLY A 164 8.91 15.23 -9.91
CA GLY A 164 10.15 16.00 -9.76
C GLY A 164 10.00 17.49 -10.12
N GLY A 165 8.77 17.91 -10.45
CA GLY A 165 8.51 19.24 -11.01
C GLY A 165 8.15 20.31 -9.98
N LYS A 166 7.30 21.25 -10.41
CA LYS A 166 6.89 22.43 -9.62
C LYS A 166 5.78 22.16 -8.61
N GLY A 167 5.29 20.93 -8.54
CA GLY A 167 4.23 20.53 -7.63
C GLY A 167 2.95 20.06 -8.31
N ILE A 168 2.07 19.53 -7.48
CA ILE A 168 0.74 19.08 -7.89
C ILE A 168 -0.28 19.93 -7.11
N GLU A 169 -1.08 20.69 -7.81
CA GLU A 169 -2.01 21.68 -7.24
C GLU A 169 -3.44 21.42 -7.69
N LYS A 170 -4.40 21.88 -6.90
CA LYS A 170 -5.81 21.85 -7.27
C LYS A 170 -6.18 23.13 -8.04
N LYS A 171 -6.52 23.00 -9.33
CA LYS A 171 -6.98 24.09 -10.20
C LYS A 171 -8.40 23.77 -10.70
N ASP A 172 -9.32 24.68 -10.52
CA ASP A 172 -10.73 24.52 -10.93
C ASP A 172 -11.36 23.20 -10.44
N GLY A 173 -11.01 22.81 -9.21
CA GLY A 173 -11.50 21.58 -8.60
C GLY A 173 -10.75 20.29 -9.00
N GLN A 174 -9.83 20.35 -9.95
CA GLN A 174 -9.06 19.22 -10.45
C GLN A 174 -7.59 19.28 -10.03
N TRP A 175 -7.00 18.15 -9.67
CA TRP A 175 -5.58 18.06 -9.39
C TRP A 175 -4.76 18.02 -10.69
N VAL A 176 -3.75 18.89 -10.78
CA VAL A 176 -2.90 19.07 -11.96
C VAL A 176 -1.45 19.12 -11.54
N ASP A 177 -0.60 18.35 -12.21
CA ASP A 177 0.86 18.52 -12.10
C ASP A 177 1.27 19.79 -12.89
N ILE A 178 1.87 20.74 -12.18
CA ILE A 178 2.19 22.08 -12.74
C ILE A 178 3.26 22.01 -13.82
N SER A 179 4.11 21.00 -13.78
CA SER A 179 5.22 20.89 -14.72
C SER A 179 4.83 20.23 -16.03
N SER A 180 4.06 19.17 -15.98
CA SER A 180 3.65 18.40 -17.17
C SER A 180 2.26 18.80 -17.69
N GLY A 181 1.42 19.44 -16.86
CA GLY A 181 0.02 19.70 -17.18
C GLY A 181 -0.89 18.47 -17.05
N CYS A 182 -0.35 17.32 -16.64
CA CYS A 182 -1.14 16.09 -16.46
C CYS A 182 -2.20 16.29 -15.39
N ARG A 183 -3.40 15.77 -15.65
CA ARG A 183 -4.56 15.89 -14.77
C ARG A 183 -4.84 14.58 -14.08
N PHE A 184 -5.18 14.65 -12.80
CA PHE A 184 -5.53 13.45 -12.02
C PHE A 184 -6.98 13.07 -12.24
N ASP A 185 -7.22 11.83 -12.66
CA ASP A 185 -8.55 11.22 -12.71
C ASP A 185 -8.86 10.55 -11.36
N PRO A 186 -9.81 11.07 -10.56
CA PRO A 186 -10.15 10.50 -9.27
C PRO A 186 -10.92 9.17 -9.35
N ASP A 187 -11.54 8.85 -10.49
CA ASP A 187 -12.27 7.60 -10.67
C ASP A 187 -11.33 6.45 -11.00
N GLU A 188 -10.38 6.69 -11.89
CA GLU A 188 -9.35 5.69 -12.23
C GLU A 188 -8.15 5.73 -11.28
N GLU A 189 -7.98 6.83 -10.52
CA GLU A 189 -6.86 7.07 -9.62
C GLU A 189 -5.51 7.02 -10.34
N VAL A 190 -5.43 7.73 -11.48
CA VAL A 190 -4.26 7.88 -12.33
C VAL A 190 -4.10 9.32 -12.80
N PHE A 191 -2.92 9.68 -13.28
CA PHE A 191 -2.74 10.92 -14.04
C PHE A 191 -2.92 10.65 -15.53
N ASP A 192 -3.77 11.45 -16.19
CA ASP A 192 -3.97 11.44 -17.63
C ASP A 192 -2.97 12.37 -18.32
N GLY A 193 -2.38 11.89 -19.42
CA GLY A 193 -1.43 12.63 -20.21
C GLY A 193 -0.29 11.73 -20.74
N ASP A 194 0.79 12.36 -21.18
CA ASP A 194 1.99 11.63 -21.59
C ASP A 194 2.60 10.90 -20.39
N THR A 195 2.62 9.56 -20.47
CA THR A 195 3.08 8.70 -19.38
C THR A 195 4.55 8.90 -18.99
N GLU A 196 5.36 9.49 -19.85
CA GLU A 196 6.76 9.79 -19.54
C GLU A 196 6.92 11.07 -18.71
N SER A 197 6.10 12.08 -18.97
CA SER A 197 6.15 13.38 -18.31
C SER A 197 5.25 13.49 -17.09
N CYS A 198 4.19 12.69 -16.98
CA CYS A 198 3.26 12.69 -15.85
C CYS A 198 3.90 12.17 -14.55
N PRO A 199 3.34 12.54 -13.40
CA PRO A 199 3.75 12.00 -12.11
C PRO A 199 3.77 10.48 -12.10
N LYS A 200 4.84 9.89 -11.58
CA LYS A 200 5.03 8.44 -11.52
C LYS A 200 4.38 7.86 -10.28
N ALA A 201 3.61 6.81 -10.45
CA ALA A 201 3.10 6.07 -9.31
C ALA A 201 4.26 5.47 -8.51
N PHE A 202 4.20 5.61 -7.19
CA PHE A 202 5.13 4.97 -6.28
C PHE A 202 4.38 4.18 -5.21
N LYS A 203 5.10 3.44 -4.41
CA LYS A 203 4.55 2.41 -3.54
C LYS A 203 4.65 2.77 -2.08
N GLY A 204 3.64 2.34 -1.35
CA GLY A 204 3.57 2.41 0.09
C GLY A 204 2.57 1.39 0.62
N PHE A 205 2.29 1.49 1.90
CA PHE A 205 1.43 0.54 2.61
C PHE A 205 0.31 1.27 3.33
N ASP A 206 -0.93 0.90 3.03
CA ASP A 206 -2.06 1.21 3.89
C ASP A 206 -2.07 0.22 5.05
N THR A 207 -1.80 0.71 6.25
CA THR A 207 -1.63 -0.10 7.46
C THR A 207 -2.07 0.67 8.71
N PHE A 208 -1.92 0.06 9.87
CA PHE A 208 -2.12 0.75 11.15
C PHE A 208 -0.79 1.22 11.73
N TRP A 209 -0.85 2.31 12.50
CA TRP A 209 0.31 2.97 13.10
C TRP A 209 1.22 2.03 13.89
N TYR A 210 0.66 1.04 14.59
CA TYR A 210 1.45 0.10 15.38
C TYR A 210 2.34 -0.85 14.55
N ASN A 211 2.11 -0.96 13.23
CA ASN A 211 2.89 -1.78 12.31
C ASN A 211 4.08 -1.03 11.70
N TRP A 212 4.13 0.28 11.86
CA TRP A 212 5.13 1.18 11.24
C TRP A 212 6.13 1.79 12.24
#